data_fe9a7cbbe1c10ab7e6ce1b2f6989fe1f
#
_entry.id   fe9a7cbbe1c10ab7e6ce1b2f6989fe1f
#
_cell.length_a   1.000
_cell.length_b   1.000
_cell.length_c   1.000
_cell.angle_alpha   90.00
_cell.angle_beta   90.00
_cell.angle_gamma   90.00
#
_symmetry.space_group_name_H-M   'P 1'
#
loop_
_entity.id
_entity.type
_entity.pdbx_description
1 polymer ?
#
loop_
_entity_poly.entity_id
_entity_poly.type
_entity_poly.pdbx_seq_one_letter_code
_entity_poly.pdbx_strand_id
1 'polypeptide(L)'
;MYKRQLEAYPYEFKLNMTYAITGEATLTQTFSVTNTGAAAMPFSVGGHPAFNVPAPGAGDEAFEDYVIEFAEPWTCVAPTIAEGGLLTFDETTVPVENADVLPVTRELFSRDAVMLTDVPGGTLTLRGTKSGRGVRIDFADFKYIGIWSACQGNSPFIALEPWTGHATLTSEDDVFEHKRNVTVIAPGETRDFSFSMTVL
;
A
#
# COMPACT_ATOMS: atom_id res chain seq x y z
N MET A 1 24.63 -6.79 -13.33
CA MET A 1 23.26 -6.61 -12.82
C MET A 1 22.56 -5.42 -13.48
N TYR A 2 23.25 -4.34 -13.76
CA TYR A 2 22.68 -3.09 -14.30
C TYR A 2 22.18 -3.14 -15.77
N LYS A 3 22.78 -3.94 -16.66
CA LYS A 3 22.38 -3.96 -18.08
C LYS A 3 20.93 -4.42 -18.30
N ARG A 4 20.47 -5.47 -17.62
CA ARG A 4 19.09 -5.98 -17.74
C ARG A 4 18.06 -5.01 -17.20
N GLN A 5 18.41 -4.25 -16.19
CA GLN A 5 17.51 -3.28 -15.57
C GLN A 5 17.28 -2.07 -16.49
N LEU A 6 18.34 -1.57 -17.14
CA LEU A 6 18.24 -0.48 -18.11
C LEU A 6 17.52 -0.85 -19.41
N GLU A 7 17.43 -2.16 -19.75
CA GLU A 7 16.65 -2.63 -20.89
C GLU A 7 15.13 -2.54 -20.63
N ALA A 8 14.71 -2.72 -19.39
CA ALA A 8 13.30 -2.68 -18.99
C ALA A 8 12.88 -1.33 -18.42
N TYR A 9 13.80 -0.60 -17.79
CA TYR A 9 13.60 0.71 -17.21
C TYR A 9 14.81 1.59 -17.52
N PRO A 10 14.76 2.42 -18.60
CA PRO A 10 15.93 3.05 -19.20
C PRO A 10 16.39 4.32 -18.47
N TYR A 11 16.30 4.35 -17.15
CA TYR A 11 16.70 5.45 -16.29
C TYR A 11 17.78 5.00 -15.31
N GLU A 12 18.82 5.82 -15.17
CA GLU A 12 19.85 5.59 -14.16
C GLU A 12 19.40 6.15 -12.82
N PHE A 13 19.40 5.32 -11.78
CA PHE A 13 18.98 5.72 -10.45
C PHE A 13 19.74 5.00 -9.35
N LYS A 14 19.65 5.56 -8.16
CA LYS A 14 20.04 4.92 -6.90
C LYS A 14 18.84 4.83 -5.99
N LEU A 15 18.51 3.64 -5.54
CA LEU A 15 17.51 3.38 -4.50
C LEU A 15 18.21 2.95 -3.22
N ASN A 16 18.04 3.72 -2.16
CA ASN A 16 18.39 3.29 -0.81
C ASN A 16 17.12 2.95 -0.06
N MET A 17 17.09 1.76 0.55
CA MET A 17 16.04 1.36 1.48
C MET A 17 16.62 1.35 2.89
N THR A 18 16.03 2.16 3.76
CA THR A 18 16.45 2.26 5.17
C THR A 18 15.35 1.70 6.06
N TYR A 19 15.73 0.85 6.99
CA TYR A 19 14.88 0.35 8.07
C TYR A 19 15.43 0.86 9.39
N ALA A 20 14.61 1.57 10.16
CA ALA A 20 15.02 2.18 11.42
C ALA A 20 13.98 1.89 12.51
N ILE A 21 14.46 1.53 13.70
CA ILE A 21 13.62 1.52 14.90
C ILE A 21 13.50 2.97 15.37
N THR A 22 12.31 3.53 15.24
CA THR A 22 12.04 4.96 15.53
C THR A 22 11.22 5.19 16.78
N GLY A 23 10.79 4.10 17.43
CA GLY A 23 10.07 4.10 18.71
C GLY A 23 10.21 2.76 19.40
N GLU A 24 9.64 2.62 20.59
CA GLU A 24 9.74 1.39 21.39
C GLU A 24 9.23 0.15 20.64
N ALA A 25 8.15 0.32 19.86
CA ALA A 25 7.53 -0.74 19.06
C ALA A 25 7.30 -0.32 17.60
N THR A 26 8.08 0.65 17.09
CA THR A 26 7.88 1.26 15.78
C THR A 26 9.09 1.01 14.88
N LEU A 27 8.82 0.45 13.70
CA LEU A 27 9.75 0.30 12.58
C LEU A 27 9.36 1.28 11.48
N THR A 28 10.29 2.11 11.03
CA THR A 28 10.11 2.98 9.87
C THR A 28 10.91 2.45 8.70
N GLN A 29 10.28 2.38 7.53
CA GLN A 29 10.92 2.10 6.25
C GLN A 29 10.93 3.37 5.40
N THR A 30 12.10 3.73 4.87
CA THR A 30 12.30 4.87 3.97
C THR A 30 12.87 4.41 2.66
N PHE A 31 12.29 4.89 1.57
CA PHE A 31 12.80 4.76 0.20
C PHE A 31 13.40 6.11 -0.22
N SER A 32 14.71 6.16 -0.42
CA SER A 32 15.41 7.34 -0.97
C SER A 32 15.75 7.05 -2.43
N VAL A 33 15.02 7.69 -3.36
CA VAL A 33 15.19 7.53 -4.80
C VAL A 33 15.96 8.72 -5.36
N THR A 34 17.14 8.49 -5.91
CA THR A 34 18.00 9.52 -6.55
C THR A 34 18.07 9.27 -8.04
N ASN A 35 17.72 10.26 -8.84
CA ASN A 35 17.98 10.25 -10.28
C ASN A 35 19.47 10.53 -10.54
N THR A 36 20.20 9.53 -11.00
CA THR A 36 21.63 9.66 -11.34
C THR A 36 21.88 9.84 -12.84
N GLY A 37 20.79 9.85 -13.64
CA GLY A 37 20.83 10.06 -15.08
C GLY A 37 20.82 11.54 -15.49
N ALA A 38 20.79 11.78 -16.79
CA ALA A 38 20.84 13.11 -17.40
C ALA A 38 19.46 13.66 -17.81
N ALA A 39 18.39 12.85 -17.73
CA ALA A 39 17.01 13.22 -18.05
C ALA A 39 16.11 13.14 -16.83
N ALA A 40 14.95 13.79 -16.87
CA ALA A 40 13.92 13.62 -15.85
C ALA A 40 13.49 12.14 -15.79
N MET A 41 13.29 11.62 -14.59
CA MET A 41 13.03 10.21 -14.34
C MET A 41 11.65 10.02 -13.69
N PRO A 42 10.70 9.36 -14.36
CA PRO A 42 9.45 8.94 -13.76
C PRO A 42 9.65 7.67 -12.94
N PHE A 43 8.99 7.55 -11.79
CA PHE A 43 8.98 6.33 -11.00
C PHE A 43 7.74 6.21 -10.11
N SER A 44 7.49 5.01 -9.63
CA SER A 44 6.59 4.72 -8.53
C SER A 44 7.29 3.81 -7.53
N VAL A 45 6.97 3.96 -6.26
CA VAL A 45 7.52 3.15 -5.17
C VAL A 45 6.42 2.79 -4.19
N GLY A 46 6.56 1.64 -3.54
CA GLY A 46 5.65 1.22 -2.49
C GLY A 46 6.21 0.09 -1.65
N GLY A 47 5.62 -0.10 -0.48
CA GLY A 47 5.90 -1.21 0.42
C GLY A 47 4.85 -2.32 0.29
N HIS A 48 5.22 -3.51 0.74
CA HIS A 48 4.30 -4.65 0.81
C HIS A 48 4.48 -5.40 2.16
N PRO A 49 4.41 -4.69 3.32
CA PRO A 49 4.47 -5.38 4.60
C PRO A 49 3.22 -6.21 4.82
N ALA A 50 3.41 -7.42 5.37
CA ALA A 50 2.33 -8.34 5.70
C ALA A 50 2.42 -8.72 7.17
N PHE A 51 1.25 -8.85 7.80
CA PHE A 51 1.12 -9.09 9.23
C PHE A 51 0.29 -10.33 9.49
N ASN A 52 0.72 -11.15 10.45
CA ASN A 52 -0.05 -12.32 10.86
C ASN A 52 -1.43 -11.93 11.39
N VAL A 53 -2.44 -12.63 10.91
CA VAL A 53 -3.83 -12.52 11.39
C VAL A 53 -4.36 -13.94 11.59
N PRO A 54 -4.59 -14.36 12.85
CA PRO A 54 -4.44 -13.59 14.11
C PRO A 54 -2.99 -13.21 14.44
N ALA A 55 -2.85 -12.08 15.16
CA ALA A 55 -1.56 -11.64 15.66
C ALA A 55 -0.98 -12.64 16.69
N PRO A 56 0.35 -12.77 16.79
CA PRO A 56 0.94 -13.63 17.82
C PRO A 56 0.47 -13.26 19.23
N GLY A 57 -0.01 -14.26 19.97
CA GLY A 57 -0.54 -14.08 21.32
C GLY A 57 -1.97 -13.54 21.40
N ALA A 58 -2.71 -13.52 20.29
CA ALA A 58 -4.12 -13.09 20.25
C ALA A 58 -5.12 -14.15 20.81
N GLY A 59 -4.64 -15.27 21.30
CA GLY A 59 -5.50 -16.33 21.88
C GLY A 59 -6.29 -17.07 20.81
N ASP A 60 -7.62 -17.13 20.98
CA ASP A 60 -8.57 -17.82 20.13
C ASP A 60 -9.23 -16.89 19.07
N GLU A 61 -8.62 -15.73 18.82
CA GLU A 61 -9.08 -14.81 17.78
C GLU A 61 -9.00 -15.46 16.39
N ALA A 62 -10.05 -15.27 15.59
CA ALA A 62 -10.09 -15.70 14.19
C ALA A 62 -9.74 -14.55 13.24
N PHE A 63 -9.60 -14.85 11.96
CA PHE A 63 -9.32 -13.85 10.92
C PHE A 63 -10.42 -12.79 10.84
N GLU A 64 -11.68 -13.19 10.94
CA GLU A 64 -12.85 -12.32 10.89
C GLU A 64 -13.12 -11.54 12.19
N ASP A 65 -12.35 -11.79 13.25
CA ASP A 65 -12.37 -10.97 14.46
C ASP A 65 -11.53 -9.69 14.33
N TYR A 66 -10.90 -9.47 13.14
CA TYR A 66 -10.10 -8.29 12.89
C TYR A 66 -10.88 -7.20 12.14
N VAL A 67 -10.48 -5.98 12.39
CA VAL A 67 -11.02 -4.79 11.73
C VAL A 67 -9.86 -3.88 11.29
N ILE A 68 -10.15 -3.02 10.31
CA ILE A 68 -9.32 -1.87 9.99
C ILE A 68 -10.01 -0.64 10.52
N GLU A 69 -9.32 0.08 11.41
CA GLU A 69 -9.79 1.33 12.01
C GLU A 69 -9.15 2.52 11.31
N PHE A 70 -9.93 3.56 11.05
CA PHE A 70 -9.49 4.83 10.48
C PHE A 70 -9.56 5.94 11.53
N ALA A 71 -8.90 7.08 11.27
CA ALA A 71 -8.84 8.19 12.21
C ALA A 71 -10.20 8.87 12.43
N GLU A 72 -11.09 8.83 11.44
CA GLU A 72 -12.43 9.41 11.46
C GLU A 72 -13.33 8.74 10.41
N PRO A 73 -14.67 8.86 10.52
CA PRO A 73 -15.57 8.37 9.49
C PRO A 73 -15.34 9.06 8.14
N TRP A 74 -15.27 8.26 7.07
CA TRP A 74 -15.05 8.73 5.71
C TRP A 74 -15.69 7.80 4.69
N THR A 75 -15.65 8.18 3.42
CA THR A 75 -16.13 7.37 2.30
C THR A 75 -15.02 7.24 1.26
N CYS A 76 -14.72 6.00 0.87
CA CYS A 76 -13.77 5.70 -0.19
C CYS A 76 -14.49 5.12 -1.40
N VAL A 77 -14.31 5.75 -2.56
CA VAL A 77 -14.70 5.19 -3.86
C VAL A 77 -13.44 4.62 -4.52
N ALA A 78 -13.39 3.31 -4.65
CA ALA A 78 -12.26 2.57 -5.17
C ALA A 78 -12.54 2.04 -6.58
N PRO A 79 -11.52 1.97 -7.47
CA PRO A 79 -11.64 1.27 -8.74
C PRO A 79 -11.79 -0.23 -8.51
N THR A 80 -12.28 -0.93 -9.51
CA THR A 80 -12.28 -2.39 -9.54
C THR A 80 -11.13 -2.93 -10.36
N ILE A 81 -10.82 -4.22 -10.17
CA ILE A 81 -9.83 -4.93 -10.97
C ILE A 81 -10.55 -5.54 -12.18
N ALA A 82 -10.13 -5.11 -13.38
CA ALA A 82 -10.57 -5.63 -14.65
C ALA A 82 -9.76 -6.86 -15.08
N GLU A 83 -10.10 -7.46 -16.22
CA GLU A 83 -9.36 -8.55 -16.81
C GLU A 83 -7.88 -8.18 -17.01
N GLY A 84 -6.98 -9.12 -16.73
CA GLY A 84 -5.53 -8.92 -16.84
C GLY A 84 -4.90 -8.16 -15.67
N GLY A 85 -5.65 -7.89 -14.58
CA GLY A 85 -5.14 -7.21 -13.39
C GLY A 85 -5.04 -5.69 -13.53
N LEU A 86 -5.64 -5.12 -14.57
CA LEU A 86 -5.74 -3.69 -14.77
C LEU A 86 -6.80 -3.09 -13.82
N LEU A 87 -6.65 -1.83 -13.46
CA LEU A 87 -7.68 -1.11 -12.72
C LEU A 87 -8.65 -0.41 -13.67
N THR A 88 -9.91 -0.31 -13.27
CA THR A 88 -10.91 0.50 -13.99
C THR A 88 -11.74 1.34 -13.03
N PHE A 89 -12.07 2.57 -13.48
CA PHE A 89 -13.05 3.44 -12.82
C PHE A 89 -14.41 3.42 -13.53
N ASP A 90 -14.57 2.63 -14.61
CA ASP A 90 -15.88 2.42 -15.25
C ASP A 90 -16.84 1.67 -14.32
N GLU A 91 -16.27 0.80 -13.47
CA GLU A 91 -16.95 0.17 -12.36
C GLU A 91 -16.18 0.54 -11.08
N THR A 92 -16.91 0.96 -10.05
CA THR A 92 -16.33 1.32 -8.75
C THR A 92 -16.99 0.54 -7.63
N THR A 93 -16.26 0.40 -6.53
CA THR A 93 -16.77 -0.11 -5.25
C THR A 93 -16.66 0.97 -4.19
N VAL A 94 -17.45 0.83 -3.12
CA VAL A 94 -17.37 1.70 -1.94
C VAL A 94 -17.01 0.83 -0.75
N PRO A 95 -15.72 0.47 -0.58
CA PRO A 95 -15.30 -0.40 0.51
C PRO A 95 -15.49 0.21 1.89
N VAL A 96 -15.51 1.54 1.97
CA VAL A 96 -15.79 2.30 3.21
C VAL A 96 -16.86 3.34 2.87
N GLU A 97 -17.98 3.34 3.59
CA GLU A 97 -19.09 4.27 3.40
C GLU A 97 -19.49 4.90 4.74
N ASN A 98 -19.13 6.18 4.93
CA ASN A 98 -19.39 6.96 6.14
C ASN A 98 -19.06 6.18 7.43
N ALA A 99 -17.89 5.55 7.44
CA ALA A 99 -17.44 4.67 8.52
C ALA A 99 -15.98 4.92 8.89
N ASP A 100 -15.65 4.68 10.14
CA ASP A 100 -14.30 4.69 10.69
C ASP A 100 -13.74 3.29 10.94
N VAL A 101 -14.55 2.24 10.62
CA VAL A 101 -14.18 0.84 10.75
C VAL A 101 -14.58 0.07 9.51
N LEU A 102 -13.65 -0.71 8.98
CA LEU A 102 -13.86 -1.69 7.90
C LEU A 102 -13.67 -3.11 8.47
N PRO A 103 -14.71 -3.93 8.56
CA PRO A 103 -14.57 -5.32 8.98
C PRO A 103 -13.70 -6.13 8.01
N VAL A 104 -12.82 -6.93 8.55
CA VAL A 104 -12.00 -7.85 7.77
C VAL A 104 -12.76 -9.15 7.56
N THR A 105 -13.01 -9.48 6.29
CA THR A 105 -13.63 -10.75 5.89
C THR A 105 -12.86 -11.37 4.75
N ARG A 106 -12.96 -12.69 4.56
CA ARG A 106 -12.37 -13.36 3.38
C ARG A 106 -12.98 -12.84 2.07
N GLU A 107 -14.26 -12.53 2.08
CA GLU A 107 -15.00 -12.00 0.92
C GLU A 107 -14.45 -10.62 0.48
N LEU A 108 -13.96 -9.81 1.41
CA LEU A 108 -13.33 -8.51 1.11
C LEU A 108 -12.23 -8.63 0.06
N PHE A 109 -11.52 -9.76 0.02
CA PHE A 109 -10.39 -10.04 -0.87
C PHE A 109 -10.76 -10.95 -2.05
N SER A 110 -12.04 -11.21 -2.30
CA SER A 110 -12.49 -12.13 -3.36
C SER A 110 -12.13 -11.66 -4.77
N ARG A 111 -11.93 -10.36 -4.96
CA ARG A 111 -11.52 -9.72 -6.21
C ARG A 111 -10.07 -9.19 -6.18
N ASP A 112 -9.22 -9.71 -5.28
CA ASP A 112 -7.84 -9.24 -5.06
C ASP A 112 -7.76 -8.11 -4.02
N ALA A 113 -6.77 -7.20 -4.11
CA ALA A 113 -6.55 -6.13 -3.15
C ALA A 113 -7.67 -5.07 -3.16
N VAL A 114 -8.02 -4.57 -1.99
CA VAL A 114 -8.83 -3.36 -1.85
C VAL A 114 -7.89 -2.16 -1.85
N MET A 115 -8.02 -1.30 -2.86
CA MET A 115 -7.24 -0.07 -2.95
C MET A 115 -7.99 1.08 -2.28
N LEU A 116 -7.41 1.68 -1.27
CA LEU A 116 -7.92 2.89 -0.63
C LEU A 116 -7.08 4.11 -1.04
N THR A 117 -7.75 5.26 -1.18
CA THR A 117 -7.12 6.56 -1.47
C THR A 117 -7.67 7.62 -0.53
N ASP A 118 -6.85 8.64 -0.25
CA ASP A 118 -7.24 9.78 0.60
C ASP A 118 -7.70 9.35 2.02
N VAL A 119 -7.04 8.33 2.57
CA VAL A 119 -7.30 7.83 3.92
C VAL A 119 -7.04 8.94 4.95
N PRO A 120 -8.00 9.23 5.85
CA PRO A 120 -7.86 10.30 6.83
C PRO A 120 -6.59 10.20 7.66
N GLY A 121 -5.82 11.29 7.69
CA GLY A 121 -4.55 11.37 8.42
C GLY A 121 -3.41 10.52 7.83
N GLY A 122 -3.61 9.82 6.71
CA GLY A 122 -2.61 8.90 6.15
C GLY A 122 -2.21 7.80 7.12
N THR A 123 -3.19 7.30 7.90
CA THR A 123 -2.98 6.27 8.92
C THR A 123 -4.15 5.31 8.99
N LEU A 124 -3.88 4.06 9.32
CA LEU A 124 -4.90 3.07 9.68
C LEU A 124 -4.35 2.06 10.68
N THR A 125 -5.24 1.35 11.34
CA THR A 125 -4.90 0.31 12.32
C THR A 125 -5.60 -0.99 11.98
N LEU A 126 -4.83 -2.06 11.76
CA LEU A 126 -5.33 -3.43 11.74
C LEU A 126 -5.34 -3.95 13.17
N ARG A 127 -6.52 -4.28 13.71
CA ARG A 127 -6.69 -4.64 15.13
C ARG A 127 -7.62 -5.84 15.31
N GLY A 128 -7.24 -6.74 16.20
CA GLY A 128 -8.12 -7.79 16.73
C GLY A 128 -9.08 -7.22 17.76
N THR A 129 -10.38 -7.49 17.58
CA THR A 129 -11.46 -6.90 18.40
C THR A 129 -11.53 -7.48 19.81
N LYS A 130 -10.98 -8.69 20.04
CA LYS A 130 -10.97 -9.36 21.33
C LYS A 130 -9.68 -9.07 22.11
N SER A 131 -8.54 -9.19 21.45
CA SER A 131 -7.22 -9.04 22.08
C SER A 131 -6.72 -7.60 22.12
N GLY A 132 -7.20 -6.75 21.21
CA GLY A 132 -6.67 -5.42 20.96
C GLY A 132 -5.29 -5.42 20.26
N ARG A 133 -4.73 -6.61 19.94
CA ARG A 133 -3.44 -6.75 19.28
C ARG A 133 -3.54 -6.41 17.80
N GLY A 134 -2.49 -5.83 17.28
CA GLY A 134 -2.49 -5.45 15.87
C GLY A 134 -1.29 -4.61 15.50
N VAL A 135 -1.47 -3.84 14.44
CA VAL A 135 -0.45 -2.92 13.92
C VAL A 135 -1.12 -1.66 13.41
N ARG A 136 -0.55 -0.51 13.77
CA ARG A 136 -0.84 0.77 13.12
C ARG A 136 0.20 1.02 12.05
N ILE A 137 -0.26 1.47 10.87
CA ILE A 137 0.61 1.95 9.80
C ILE A 137 0.33 3.43 9.55
N ASP A 138 1.40 4.26 9.54
CA ASP A 138 1.37 5.68 9.20
C ASP A 138 2.09 5.85 7.86
N PHE A 139 1.42 6.38 6.82
CA PHE A 139 1.88 6.39 5.43
C PHE A 139 1.53 7.68 4.68
N ALA A 140 1.58 8.83 5.35
CA ALA A 140 1.18 10.13 4.79
C ALA A 140 1.94 10.54 3.51
N ASP A 141 3.14 10.00 3.27
CA ASP A 141 3.89 10.21 2.02
C ASP A 141 3.31 9.47 0.81
N PHE A 142 2.37 8.55 1.04
CA PHE A 142 1.80 7.68 0.02
C PHE A 142 0.34 8.02 -0.23
N LYS A 143 -0.03 8.10 -1.51
CA LYS A 143 -1.38 8.46 -1.90
C LYS A 143 -2.38 7.31 -1.73
N TYR A 144 -1.91 6.09 -1.88
CA TYR A 144 -2.72 4.88 -1.87
C TYR A 144 -2.24 3.91 -0.81
N ILE A 145 -3.16 3.10 -0.34
CA ILE A 145 -2.84 1.89 0.40
C ILE A 145 -3.67 0.73 -0.13
N GLY A 146 -2.98 -0.35 -0.52
CA GLY A 146 -3.59 -1.65 -0.80
C GLY A 146 -3.77 -2.43 0.49
N ILE A 147 -4.94 -3.06 0.67
CA ILE A 147 -5.18 -4.03 1.72
C ILE A 147 -5.44 -5.35 1.04
N TRP A 148 -4.64 -6.36 1.36
CA TRP A 148 -4.69 -7.62 0.66
C TRP A 148 -4.48 -8.84 1.55
N SER A 149 -5.16 -9.92 1.20
CA SER A 149 -4.90 -11.27 1.70
C SER A 149 -5.21 -12.25 0.59
N ALA A 150 -4.51 -13.38 0.54
CA ALA A 150 -4.84 -14.41 -0.44
C ALA A 150 -6.24 -14.97 -0.13
N CYS A 151 -7.17 -14.81 -1.08
CA CYS A 151 -8.54 -15.31 -0.93
C CYS A 151 -8.64 -16.84 -1.00
N GLN A 152 -7.68 -17.48 -1.66
CA GLN A 152 -7.62 -18.95 -1.77
C GLN A 152 -6.87 -19.53 -0.57
N GLY A 153 -7.52 -20.45 0.12
CA GLY A 153 -6.98 -21.05 1.34
C GLY A 153 -7.11 -20.13 2.55
N ASN A 154 -6.83 -20.67 3.70
CA ASN A 154 -6.90 -19.91 4.97
C ASN A 154 -5.59 -19.15 5.22
N SER A 155 -5.20 -18.24 4.32
CA SER A 155 -3.99 -17.44 4.49
C SER A 155 -4.04 -16.64 5.79
N PRO A 156 -3.08 -16.82 6.72
CA PRO A 156 -3.13 -16.24 8.05
C PRO A 156 -2.42 -14.89 8.11
N PHE A 157 -2.66 -14.02 7.13
CA PHE A 157 -2.04 -12.70 7.09
C PHE A 157 -2.90 -11.67 6.35
N ILE A 158 -2.61 -10.40 6.59
CA ILE A 158 -3.08 -9.25 5.82
C ILE A 158 -1.86 -8.40 5.47
N ALA A 159 -1.73 -8.03 4.19
CA ALA A 159 -0.78 -7.04 3.73
C ALA A 159 -1.42 -5.64 3.78
N LEU A 160 -0.64 -4.65 4.21
CA LEU A 160 -0.99 -3.23 4.23
C LEU A 160 0.06 -2.51 3.40
N GLU A 161 -0.28 -2.13 2.18
CA GLU A 161 0.66 -1.81 1.12
C GLU A 161 0.59 -0.33 0.73
N PRO A 162 1.41 0.57 1.32
CA PRO A 162 1.45 1.97 0.91
C PRO A 162 2.10 2.13 -0.47
N TRP A 163 1.42 2.84 -1.39
CA TRP A 163 1.87 3.05 -2.77
C TRP A 163 1.84 4.53 -3.16
N THR A 164 2.86 5.01 -3.88
CA THR A 164 2.85 6.35 -4.49
C THR A 164 1.98 6.40 -5.74
N GLY A 165 1.89 5.31 -6.47
CA GLY A 165 1.07 5.09 -7.66
C GLY A 165 0.16 3.88 -7.49
N HIS A 166 -0.37 3.36 -8.59
CA HIS A 166 -1.24 2.19 -8.61
C HIS A 166 -0.99 1.34 -9.86
N ALA A 167 -1.64 0.18 -9.97
CA ALA A 167 -1.61 -0.64 -11.18
C ALA A 167 -2.14 0.15 -12.41
N THR A 168 -1.77 -0.26 -13.61
CA THR A 168 -2.17 0.40 -14.85
C THR A 168 -3.70 0.42 -14.98
N LEU A 169 -4.25 1.57 -15.40
CA LEU A 169 -5.68 1.69 -15.69
C LEU A 169 -5.98 1.15 -17.09
N THR A 170 -7.20 0.65 -17.30
CA THR A 170 -7.71 0.24 -18.63
C THR A 170 -7.70 1.38 -19.64
N SER A 171 -7.71 2.64 -19.18
CA SER A 171 -7.69 3.85 -19.98
C SER A 171 -6.30 4.43 -20.23
N GLU A 172 -5.25 3.86 -19.64
CA GLU A 172 -3.86 4.28 -19.84
C GLU A 172 -3.27 3.59 -21.07
N ASP A 173 -2.30 4.26 -21.70
CA ASP A 173 -1.45 3.65 -22.73
C ASP A 173 -0.27 2.89 -22.07
N ASP A 174 0.56 2.24 -22.89
CA ASP A 174 1.72 1.49 -22.41
C ASP A 174 2.97 2.36 -22.21
N VAL A 175 2.80 3.70 -22.11
CA VAL A 175 3.88 4.64 -21.88
C VAL A 175 3.97 4.97 -20.40
N PHE A 176 5.04 4.52 -19.74
CA PHE A 176 5.21 4.67 -18.29
C PHE A 176 5.21 6.14 -17.84
N GLU A 177 5.74 7.03 -18.64
CA GLU A 177 5.78 8.48 -18.40
C GLU A 177 4.39 9.13 -18.37
N HIS A 178 3.39 8.52 -19.01
CA HIS A 178 2.01 8.99 -19.03
C HIS A 178 1.18 8.42 -17.89
N LYS A 179 1.76 7.49 -17.12
CA LYS A 179 1.05 6.80 -16.06
C LYS A 179 0.54 7.78 -15.00
N ARG A 180 -0.71 7.63 -14.62
CA ARG A 180 -1.35 8.46 -13.60
C ARG A 180 -0.62 8.36 -12.27
N ASN A 181 -0.35 9.52 -11.65
CA ASN A 181 0.32 9.64 -10.35
C ASN A 181 1.77 9.11 -10.32
N VAL A 182 2.43 9.01 -11.47
CA VAL A 182 3.87 8.77 -11.50
C VAL A 182 4.61 9.96 -10.87
N THR A 183 5.59 9.69 -10.04
CA THR A 183 6.49 10.72 -9.51
C THR A 183 7.59 10.99 -10.53
N VAL A 184 7.90 12.26 -10.80
CA VAL A 184 8.99 12.65 -11.71
C VAL A 184 10.00 13.46 -10.94
N ILE A 185 11.30 13.11 -11.04
CA ILE A 185 12.41 13.83 -10.43
C ILE A 185 13.46 14.23 -11.47
N ALA A 186 14.02 15.44 -11.27
CA ALA A 186 15.05 16.01 -12.14
C ALA A 186 16.40 15.28 -11.97
N PRO A 187 17.34 15.42 -12.92
CA PRO A 187 18.70 14.95 -12.77
C PRO A 187 19.36 15.43 -11.47
N GLY A 188 19.93 14.51 -10.70
CA GLY A 188 20.56 14.77 -9.40
C GLY A 188 19.59 14.96 -8.22
N GLU A 189 18.29 15.00 -8.47
CA GLU A 189 17.27 15.11 -7.41
C GLU A 189 17.15 13.78 -6.65
N THR A 190 16.94 13.89 -5.33
CA THR A 190 16.56 12.77 -4.45
C THR A 190 15.19 13.04 -3.86
N ARG A 191 14.35 12.02 -3.84
CA ARG A 191 13.05 12.05 -3.19
C ARG A 191 12.88 10.90 -2.21
N ASP A 192 12.43 11.23 -1.01
CA ASP A 192 12.19 10.26 0.06
C ASP A 192 10.70 10.00 0.24
N PHE A 193 10.36 8.75 0.55
CA PHE A 193 9.03 8.31 0.95
C PHE A 193 9.19 7.38 2.14
N SER A 194 8.42 7.61 3.19
CA SER A 194 8.51 6.84 4.42
C SER A 194 7.14 6.37 4.90
N PHE A 195 7.09 5.19 5.45
CA PHE A 195 5.97 4.75 6.27
C PHE A 195 6.48 4.08 7.54
N SER A 196 5.67 4.10 8.59
CA SER A 196 6.03 3.46 9.84
C SER A 196 4.97 2.44 10.26
N MET A 197 5.42 1.41 10.95
CA MET A 197 4.61 0.31 11.48
C MET A 197 4.83 0.23 12.99
N THR A 198 3.76 0.41 13.75
CA THR A 198 3.79 0.34 15.22
C THR A 198 2.99 -0.87 15.70
N VAL A 199 3.63 -1.78 16.41
CA VAL A 199 2.98 -2.95 17.03
C VAL A 199 2.17 -2.48 18.24
N LEU A 200 0.95 -3.05 18.41
CA LEU A 200 0.00 -2.73 19.48
C LEU A 200 -0.19 -3.89 20.44
#